data_0b1faf17faf85fd9b95d9e7d0c695a75
#
_entry.id   0b1faf17faf85fd9b95d9e7d0c695a75
#
_cell.length_a   1.000
_cell.length_b   1.000
_cell.length_c   1.000
_cell.angle_alpha   90.00
_cell.angle_beta   90.00
_cell.angle_gamma   90.00
#
_symmetry.space_group_name_H-M   'P 1'
#
loop_
_entity.id
_entity.type
_entity.pdbx_description
1 polymer ?
#
loop_
_entity_poly.entity_id
_entity_poly.type
_entity_poly.pdbx_seq_one_letter_code
_entity_poly.pdbx_strand_id
1 'polypeptide(L)'
;MNKLFCKSSEKMDELPDYSVHLIVTSPPYNVGKDYDEDLSVKEYRSLLKEVFKETFRVLVYGGRACINIANLGRKPYIPLHSYIIEDMYELGFLMRGEIIWNKAASSGVSTAWGSWQSASNPTLRDVHEYVLVFSKGSFSRSSHNKENTITKGEFLTFTKSTWDFPAESATRVGHPAPFPIELPYRCIQLYTFKGEVVLDPFCGIGTTCIAAIKSGRQFVGYEVNKEYVEIANSRINQYHQV
;
A
#
# COMPACT_ATOMS: atom_id res chain seq x y z
N MET A 1 -11.56 -0.34 -16.39
CA MET A 1 -12.29 -1.07 -15.31
C MET A 1 -12.17 -0.21 -14.06
N ASN A 2 -13.23 0.45 -13.62
CA ASN A 2 -13.19 1.28 -12.41
C ASN A 2 -14.26 0.71 -11.48
N LYS A 3 -13.86 -0.12 -10.50
CA LYS A 3 -14.79 -0.84 -9.62
C LYS A 3 -14.26 -0.88 -8.20
N LEU A 4 -15.18 -0.72 -7.26
CA LEU A 4 -14.96 -0.89 -5.84
C LEU A 4 -15.91 -1.99 -5.34
N PHE A 5 -15.37 -3.02 -4.70
CA PHE A 5 -16.11 -4.15 -4.18
C PHE A 5 -16.18 -4.09 -2.65
N CYS A 6 -17.40 -4.19 -2.09
CA CYS A 6 -17.62 -4.29 -0.65
C CYS A 6 -17.56 -5.75 -0.21
N LYS A 7 -16.33 -6.31 -0.15
CA LYS A 7 -16.08 -7.71 0.24
C LYS A 7 -14.60 -7.95 0.56
N SER A 8 -14.29 -9.08 1.18
CA SER A 8 -12.90 -9.53 1.38
C SER A 8 -12.19 -9.77 0.05
N SER A 9 -10.91 -9.44 0.01
CA SER A 9 -9.99 -9.69 -1.10
C SER A 9 -9.29 -11.05 -1.05
N GLU A 10 -9.63 -11.92 -0.09
CA GLU A 10 -9.13 -13.30 -0.02
C GLU A 10 -9.58 -14.14 -1.24
N LYS A 11 -10.63 -13.71 -1.94
CA LYS A 11 -11.09 -14.25 -3.22
C LYS A 11 -11.50 -13.11 -4.15
N MET A 12 -10.81 -12.98 -5.27
CA MET A 12 -11.03 -11.94 -6.29
C MET A 12 -11.61 -12.57 -7.58
N ASP A 13 -12.71 -13.34 -7.44
CA ASP A 13 -13.35 -14.09 -8.54
C ASP A 13 -13.80 -13.16 -9.70
N GLU A 14 -13.98 -11.86 -9.43
CA GLU A 14 -14.33 -10.85 -10.42
C GLU A 14 -13.17 -10.43 -11.34
N LEU A 15 -11.95 -10.82 -10.97
CA LEU A 15 -10.74 -10.49 -11.70
C LEU A 15 -10.16 -11.72 -12.40
N PRO A 16 -10.01 -11.70 -13.73
CA PRO A 16 -9.28 -12.72 -14.45
C PRO A 16 -7.80 -12.80 -14.03
N ASP A 17 -7.17 -13.93 -14.23
CA ASP A 17 -5.74 -14.09 -14.12
C ASP A 17 -5.04 -13.07 -15.05
N TYR A 18 -3.90 -12.55 -14.61
CA TYR A 18 -3.07 -11.63 -15.41
C TYR A 18 -3.80 -10.38 -15.93
N SER A 19 -4.75 -9.83 -15.15
CA SER A 19 -5.57 -8.66 -15.54
C SER A 19 -5.14 -7.35 -14.89
N VAL A 20 -4.32 -7.41 -13.84
CA VAL A 20 -3.85 -6.26 -13.04
C VAL A 20 -2.37 -6.01 -13.29
N HIS A 21 -1.97 -4.74 -13.37
CA HIS A 21 -0.61 -4.36 -13.71
C HIS A 21 0.23 -3.89 -12.52
N LEU A 22 -0.44 -3.36 -11.50
CA LEU A 22 0.17 -2.88 -10.27
C LEU A 22 -0.78 -3.11 -9.09
N ILE A 23 -0.23 -3.58 -7.99
CA ILE A 23 -0.88 -3.55 -6.68
C ILE A 23 -0.20 -2.44 -5.86
N VAL A 24 -0.99 -1.54 -5.25
CA VAL A 24 -0.52 -0.61 -4.23
C VAL A 24 -1.48 -0.68 -3.06
N THR A 25 -0.99 -1.05 -1.91
CA THR A 25 -1.83 -1.29 -0.74
C THR A 25 -1.10 -1.04 0.57
N SER A 26 -1.88 -0.78 1.61
CA SER A 26 -1.45 -0.80 3.00
C SER A 26 -2.42 -1.70 3.77
N PRO A 27 -2.03 -2.94 4.10
CA PRO A 27 -2.88 -3.83 4.87
C PRO A 27 -3.24 -3.23 6.24
N PRO A 28 -4.36 -3.62 6.88
CA PRO A 28 -4.65 -3.25 8.25
C PRO A 28 -3.50 -3.71 9.17
N TYR A 29 -3.10 -2.88 10.15
CA TYR A 29 -1.88 -3.15 10.93
C TYR A 29 -2.11 -4.07 12.14
N ASN A 30 -3.33 -4.54 12.38
CA ASN A 30 -3.69 -5.40 13.51
C ASN A 30 -3.21 -4.84 14.87
N VAL A 31 -3.55 -3.58 15.14
CA VAL A 31 -3.10 -2.82 16.33
C VAL A 31 -4.19 -2.56 17.35
N GLY A 32 -5.28 -3.33 17.33
CA GLY A 32 -6.41 -3.16 18.26
C GLY A 32 -7.19 -1.86 18.04
N LYS A 33 -7.30 -1.38 16.81
CA LYS A 33 -8.17 -0.27 16.42
C LYS A 33 -9.55 -0.83 16.01
N ASP A 34 -10.59 0.01 16.00
CA ASP A 34 -11.99 -0.37 15.74
C ASP A 34 -12.23 -1.14 14.43
N TYR A 35 -11.26 -1.20 13.54
CA TYR A 35 -11.30 -1.92 12.26
C TYR A 35 -10.30 -3.11 12.20
N ASP A 36 -9.51 -3.33 13.25
CA ASP A 36 -8.58 -4.45 13.37
C ASP A 36 -9.22 -5.53 14.27
N GLU A 37 -9.33 -6.76 13.78
CA GLU A 37 -9.56 -7.90 14.64
C GLU A 37 -8.28 -8.17 15.45
N ASP A 38 -8.39 -8.52 16.73
CA ASP A 38 -7.26 -8.89 17.59
C ASP A 38 -6.72 -10.28 17.20
N LEU A 39 -6.23 -10.39 15.97
CA LEU A 39 -5.62 -11.59 15.43
C LEU A 39 -4.22 -11.77 16.04
N SER A 40 -3.85 -13.01 16.33
CA SER A 40 -2.44 -13.33 16.58
C SER A 40 -1.60 -13.02 15.33
N VAL A 41 -0.31 -12.76 15.49
CA VAL A 41 0.60 -12.52 14.34
C VAL A 41 0.52 -13.64 13.31
N LYS A 42 0.31 -14.89 13.74
CA LYS A 42 0.17 -16.04 12.85
C LYS A 42 -1.12 -15.98 12.03
N GLU A 43 -2.24 -15.67 12.65
CA GLU A 43 -3.54 -15.55 11.97
C GLU A 43 -3.53 -14.37 11.00
N TYR A 44 -2.98 -13.23 11.43
CA TYR A 44 -2.79 -12.05 10.59
C TYR A 44 -1.93 -12.36 9.34
N ARG A 45 -0.78 -13.05 9.50
CA ARG A 45 0.03 -13.50 8.36
C ARG A 45 -0.73 -14.44 7.45
N SER A 46 -1.54 -15.36 8.01
CA SER A 46 -2.34 -16.29 7.22
C SER A 46 -3.37 -15.57 6.35
N LEU A 47 -4.08 -14.60 6.91
CA LEU A 47 -5.02 -13.75 6.17
C LEU A 47 -4.33 -12.98 5.05
N LEU A 48 -3.23 -12.30 5.35
CA LEU A 48 -2.47 -11.57 4.33
C LEU A 48 -1.96 -12.49 3.22
N LYS A 49 -1.55 -13.69 3.56
CA LYS A 49 -1.02 -14.67 2.60
C LYS A 49 -2.09 -15.12 1.60
N GLU A 50 -3.34 -15.34 2.03
CA GLU A 50 -4.44 -15.64 1.10
C GLU A 50 -4.72 -14.46 0.16
N VAL A 51 -4.75 -13.22 0.67
CA VAL A 51 -4.90 -12.03 -0.17
C VAL A 51 -3.73 -11.89 -1.15
N PHE A 52 -2.49 -12.08 -0.71
CA PHE A 52 -1.32 -11.96 -1.59
C PHE A 52 -1.22 -13.09 -2.63
N LYS A 53 -1.75 -14.26 -2.34
CA LYS A 53 -1.91 -15.34 -3.31
C LYS A 53 -2.87 -14.95 -4.44
N GLU A 54 -4.00 -14.33 -4.12
CA GLU A 54 -4.93 -13.80 -5.12
C GLU A 54 -4.30 -12.63 -5.89
N THR A 55 -3.58 -11.72 -5.22
CA THR A 55 -2.85 -10.66 -5.92
C THR A 55 -1.80 -11.21 -6.86
N PHE A 56 -1.10 -12.30 -6.49
CA PHE A 56 -0.17 -12.99 -7.39
C PHE A 56 -0.89 -13.55 -8.61
N ARG A 57 -2.05 -14.20 -8.42
CA ARG A 57 -2.86 -14.76 -9.53
C ARG A 57 -3.23 -13.69 -10.55
N VAL A 58 -3.83 -12.58 -10.08
CA VAL A 58 -4.37 -11.54 -10.97
C VAL A 58 -3.30 -10.63 -11.59
N LEU A 59 -2.10 -10.55 -10.99
CA LEU A 59 -1.01 -9.69 -11.46
C LEU A 59 -0.44 -10.22 -12.78
N VAL A 60 -0.23 -9.34 -13.76
CA VAL A 60 0.44 -9.68 -15.03
C VAL A 60 1.89 -10.10 -14.80
N TYR A 61 2.48 -10.85 -15.73
CA TYR A 61 3.91 -11.16 -15.70
C TYR A 61 4.74 -9.86 -15.80
N GLY A 62 5.70 -9.69 -14.91
CA GLY A 62 6.46 -8.45 -14.78
C GLY A 62 5.71 -7.29 -14.10
N GLY A 63 4.46 -7.49 -13.68
CA GLY A 63 3.72 -6.53 -12.86
C GLY A 63 4.34 -6.34 -11.47
N ARG A 64 3.95 -5.29 -10.76
CA ARG A 64 4.50 -4.91 -9.45
C ARG A 64 3.46 -5.00 -8.33
N ALA A 65 3.95 -5.35 -7.13
CA ALA A 65 3.20 -5.18 -5.89
C ALA A 65 4.02 -4.27 -4.95
N CYS A 66 3.43 -3.15 -4.56
CA CYS A 66 3.97 -2.17 -3.63
C CYS A 66 3.14 -2.23 -2.34
N ILE A 67 3.74 -2.72 -1.26
CA ILE A 67 3.07 -2.93 0.02
C ILE A 67 3.63 -1.95 1.03
N ASN A 68 2.80 -1.00 1.48
CA ASN A 68 3.17 -0.08 2.54
C ASN A 68 2.86 -0.71 3.90
N ILE A 69 3.84 -0.74 4.80
CA ILE A 69 3.69 -1.35 6.13
C ILE A 69 4.56 -0.65 7.17
N ALA A 70 4.00 -0.43 8.36
CA ALA A 70 4.74 -0.09 9.56
C ALA A 70 5.03 -1.33 10.40
N ASN A 71 6.11 -1.32 11.16
CA ASN A 71 6.35 -2.30 12.20
C ASN A 71 5.59 -1.95 13.47
N LEU A 72 5.32 -2.94 14.31
CA LEU A 72 4.47 -2.82 15.49
C LEU A 72 5.20 -3.12 16.77
N GLY A 73 4.54 -2.75 17.87
CA GLY A 73 4.98 -3.08 19.19
C GLY A 73 6.33 -2.45 19.57
N ARG A 74 6.70 -2.60 20.83
CA ARG A 74 8.00 -2.16 21.35
C ARG A 74 8.56 -3.12 22.38
N LYS A 75 7.71 -4.02 22.90
CA LYS A 75 8.04 -4.97 23.96
C LYS A 75 7.24 -6.27 23.79
N PRO A 76 7.60 -7.13 22.85
CA PRO A 76 8.66 -7.04 21.83
C PRO A 76 8.29 -6.18 20.62
N TYR A 77 9.29 -5.78 19.84
CA TYR A 77 9.11 -5.18 18.51
C TYR A 77 8.73 -6.27 17.51
N ILE A 78 7.71 -6.02 16.69
CA ILE A 78 7.19 -6.95 15.68
C ILE A 78 7.57 -6.45 14.30
N PRO A 79 8.55 -7.07 13.61
CA PRO A 79 9.04 -6.61 12.31
C PRO A 79 8.13 -7.10 11.17
N LEU A 80 6.92 -6.54 11.06
CA LEU A 80 5.93 -6.95 10.05
C LEU A 80 6.47 -6.91 8.62
N HIS A 81 7.31 -5.92 8.28
CA HIS A 81 7.93 -5.84 6.96
C HIS A 81 8.72 -7.09 6.62
N SER A 82 9.47 -7.64 7.59
CA SER A 82 10.27 -8.86 7.41
C SER A 82 9.38 -10.09 7.18
N TYR A 83 8.29 -10.20 7.94
CA TYR A 83 7.34 -11.31 7.78
C TYR A 83 6.62 -11.26 6.42
N ILE A 84 6.24 -10.08 5.96
CA ILE A 84 5.65 -9.91 4.63
C ILE A 84 6.65 -10.29 3.53
N ILE A 85 7.93 -9.90 3.67
CA ILE A 85 8.96 -10.28 2.70
C ILE A 85 9.07 -11.81 2.59
N GLU A 86 9.12 -12.50 3.73
CA GLU A 86 9.17 -13.97 3.79
C GLU A 86 7.94 -14.59 3.10
N ASP A 87 6.73 -14.15 3.48
CA ASP A 87 5.48 -14.66 2.92
C ASP A 87 5.37 -14.41 1.40
N MET A 88 5.82 -13.26 0.92
CA MET A 88 5.84 -12.93 -0.50
C MET A 88 6.82 -13.80 -1.30
N TYR A 89 7.99 -14.12 -0.73
CA TYR A 89 8.92 -15.08 -1.35
C TYR A 89 8.33 -16.48 -1.45
N GLU A 90 7.66 -16.96 -0.40
CA GLU A 90 6.99 -18.27 -0.42
C GLU A 90 5.88 -18.34 -1.50
N LEU A 91 5.22 -17.22 -1.79
CA LEU A 91 4.22 -17.13 -2.86
C LEU A 91 4.83 -17.01 -4.26
N GLY A 92 6.16 -16.91 -4.38
CA GLY A 92 6.87 -16.86 -5.66
C GLY A 92 7.09 -15.44 -6.22
N PHE A 93 6.85 -14.40 -5.42
CA PHE A 93 7.23 -13.05 -5.81
C PHE A 93 8.75 -12.86 -5.79
N LEU A 94 9.24 -11.97 -6.65
CA LEU A 94 10.63 -11.55 -6.70
C LEU A 94 10.72 -10.16 -6.05
N MET A 95 11.48 -10.03 -4.98
CA MET A 95 11.68 -8.71 -4.36
C MET A 95 12.51 -7.81 -5.28
N ARG A 96 12.02 -6.60 -5.52
CA ARG A 96 12.69 -5.58 -6.34
C ARG A 96 13.50 -4.59 -5.49
N GLY A 97 13.06 -4.36 -4.26
CA GLY A 97 13.68 -3.46 -3.31
C GLY A 97 12.69 -2.98 -2.26
N GLU A 98 13.15 -2.10 -1.41
CA GLU A 98 12.32 -1.42 -0.44
C GLU A 98 12.58 0.08 -0.45
N ILE A 99 11.56 0.85 -0.10
CA ILE A 99 11.61 2.29 0.02
C ILE A 99 11.28 2.65 1.46
N ILE A 100 12.08 3.47 2.08
CA ILE A 100 11.81 4.05 3.40
C ILE A 100 11.00 5.33 3.19
N TRP A 101 9.72 5.29 3.57
CA TRP A 101 8.91 6.50 3.59
C TRP A 101 9.09 7.20 4.95
N ASN A 102 9.87 8.27 4.94
CA ASN A 102 10.14 9.10 6.10
C ASN A 102 9.00 10.11 6.32
N LYS A 103 8.31 9.97 7.45
CA LYS A 103 7.18 10.81 7.89
C LYS A 103 7.58 11.84 8.93
N ALA A 104 8.86 12.03 9.22
CA ALA A 104 9.36 12.80 10.35
C ALA A 104 8.78 14.22 10.45
N ALA A 105 8.52 14.85 9.31
CA ALA A 105 7.90 16.19 9.24
C ALA A 105 6.46 16.25 9.79
N SER A 106 5.75 15.11 9.84
CA SER A 106 4.36 14.99 10.32
C SER A 106 4.23 14.15 11.59
N SER A 107 5.31 13.48 12.03
CA SER A 107 5.31 12.78 13.29
C SER A 107 5.23 13.78 14.42
N GLY A 108 4.07 13.91 15.05
CA GLY A 108 3.85 14.76 16.22
C GLY A 108 4.87 14.50 17.33
N VAL A 109 4.96 15.42 18.27
CA VAL A 109 5.85 15.30 19.44
C VAL A 109 5.36 14.12 20.31
N SER A 110 5.82 12.91 19.97
CA SER A 110 5.62 11.76 20.86
C SER A 110 6.48 11.93 22.09
N THR A 111 5.88 11.86 23.28
CA THR A 111 6.57 11.87 24.58
C THR A 111 6.95 10.48 25.05
N ALA A 112 6.73 9.45 24.24
CA ALA A 112 7.03 8.05 24.56
C ALA A 112 8.53 7.73 24.37
N TRP A 113 9.40 8.34 25.18
CA TRP A 113 10.86 8.22 25.08
C TRP A 113 11.43 7.01 25.84
N GLY A 114 10.63 6.33 26.65
CA GLY A 114 11.13 5.37 27.63
C GLY A 114 11.84 6.12 28.76
N SER A 115 13.13 5.81 28.98
CA SER A 115 13.95 6.59 29.92
C SER A 115 14.45 7.87 29.21
N TRP A 116 14.09 9.03 29.77
CA TRP A 116 14.56 10.32 29.27
C TRP A 116 16.02 10.56 29.64
N GLN A 117 16.86 10.84 28.63
CA GLN A 117 18.30 11.10 28.80
C GLN A 117 19.06 10.05 29.63
N SER A 118 18.61 8.82 29.64
CA SER A 118 19.23 7.71 30.39
C SER A 118 19.33 6.48 29.48
N ALA A 119 20.48 5.80 29.59
CA ALA A 119 20.74 4.56 28.86
C ALA A 119 19.97 3.35 29.45
N SER A 120 19.20 3.52 30.54
CA SER A 120 18.52 2.42 31.21
C SER A 120 17.44 1.76 30.35
N ASN A 121 16.67 2.53 29.57
CA ASN A 121 15.62 2.00 28.68
C ASN A 121 15.12 3.06 27.68
N PRO A 122 15.97 3.62 26.80
CA PRO A 122 15.51 4.56 25.76
C PRO A 122 14.63 3.82 24.76
N THR A 123 13.54 4.46 24.30
CA THR A 123 12.63 3.90 23.29
C THR A 123 12.84 4.59 21.95
N LEU A 124 13.07 3.81 20.89
CA LEU A 124 13.10 4.34 19.53
C LEU A 124 11.68 4.76 19.09
N ARG A 125 11.59 5.89 18.41
CA ARG A 125 10.34 6.39 17.84
C ARG A 125 10.34 6.11 16.35
N ASP A 126 9.34 5.35 15.87
CA ASP A 126 9.19 5.08 14.46
C ASP A 126 8.65 6.33 13.75
N VAL A 127 9.45 6.88 12.87
CA VAL A 127 9.13 8.05 12.06
C VAL A 127 9.04 7.73 10.57
N HIS A 128 9.04 6.43 10.24
CA HIS A 128 9.00 5.94 8.88
C HIS A 128 8.07 4.72 8.73
N GLU A 129 7.74 4.40 7.50
CA GLU A 129 7.15 3.13 7.07
C GLU A 129 7.95 2.57 5.91
N TYR A 130 7.68 1.32 5.56
CA TYR A 130 8.34 0.61 4.47
C TYR A 130 7.38 0.49 3.30
N VAL A 131 7.84 0.79 2.08
CA VAL A 131 7.15 0.39 0.86
C VAL A 131 7.94 -0.75 0.23
N LEU A 132 7.45 -1.97 0.39
CA LEU A 132 8.08 -3.19 -0.12
C LEU A 132 7.67 -3.38 -1.58
N VAL A 133 8.64 -3.50 -2.48
CA VAL A 133 8.39 -3.59 -3.92
C VAL A 133 8.75 -4.98 -4.44
N PHE A 134 7.74 -5.66 -4.97
CA PHE A 134 7.87 -7.00 -5.53
C PHE A 134 7.48 -7.03 -7.01
N SER A 135 7.87 -8.11 -7.69
CA SER A 135 7.54 -8.38 -9.09
C SER A 135 7.08 -9.83 -9.27
N LYS A 136 6.18 -10.09 -10.21
CA LYS A 136 5.77 -11.44 -10.60
C LYS A 136 6.60 -11.93 -11.77
N GLY A 137 7.41 -12.95 -11.56
CA GLY A 137 8.08 -13.75 -12.59
C GLY A 137 9.17 -13.06 -13.42
N SER A 138 9.18 -11.72 -13.53
CA SER A 138 10.19 -10.94 -14.26
C SER A 138 10.40 -9.56 -13.65
N PHE A 139 11.60 -9.01 -13.77
CA PHE A 139 11.90 -7.63 -13.40
C PHE A 139 11.62 -6.61 -14.50
N SER A 140 11.30 -7.05 -15.70
CA SER A 140 10.97 -6.19 -16.82
C SER A 140 9.62 -6.54 -17.43
N ARG A 141 9.03 -5.57 -18.11
CA ARG A 141 7.75 -5.71 -18.81
C ARG A 141 7.79 -4.89 -20.08
N SER A 142 7.28 -5.44 -21.19
CA SER A 142 7.17 -4.71 -22.44
C SER A 142 6.16 -3.57 -22.31
N SER A 143 6.48 -2.42 -22.90
CA SER A 143 5.58 -1.28 -22.99
C SER A 143 4.43 -1.51 -23.98
N HIS A 144 4.63 -2.39 -24.99
CA HIS A 144 3.68 -2.54 -26.10
C HIS A 144 3.22 -1.19 -26.71
N ASN A 145 4.16 -0.24 -26.82
CA ASN A 145 3.90 1.15 -27.29
C ASN A 145 2.92 1.96 -26.42
N LYS A 146 2.66 1.56 -25.17
CA LYS A 146 1.86 2.34 -24.24
C LYS A 146 2.62 3.58 -23.77
N GLU A 147 1.86 4.64 -23.45
CA GLU A 147 2.38 5.93 -23.03
C GLU A 147 2.95 5.87 -21.59
N ASN A 148 4.17 6.39 -21.41
CA ASN A 148 4.74 6.73 -20.12
C ASN A 148 4.31 8.15 -19.76
N THR A 149 3.82 8.35 -18.55
CA THR A 149 3.38 9.67 -18.06
C THR A 149 4.33 10.28 -17.04
N ILE A 150 5.31 9.50 -16.56
CA ILE A 150 6.30 9.98 -15.59
C ILE A 150 7.25 10.96 -16.26
N THR A 151 7.47 12.11 -15.63
CA THR A 151 8.45 13.10 -16.08
C THR A 151 9.87 12.72 -15.66
N LYS A 152 10.89 13.33 -16.30
CA LYS A 152 12.30 13.12 -15.92
C LYS A 152 12.57 13.49 -14.45
N GLY A 153 11.99 14.59 -13.97
CA GLY A 153 12.17 15.04 -12.58
C GLY A 153 11.56 14.06 -11.58
N GLU A 154 10.34 13.60 -11.84
CA GLU A 154 9.67 12.57 -11.02
C GLU A 154 10.47 11.27 -11.02
N PHE A 155 10.93 10.79 -12.18
CA PHE A 155 11.72 9.57 -12.28
C PHE A 155 12.98 9.63 -11.39
N LEU A 156 13.77 10.71 -11.49
CA LEU A 156 14.96 10.91 -10.68
C LEU A 156 14.67 11.03 -9.17
N THR A 157 13.49 11.50 -8.81
CA THR A 157 13.06 11.63 -7.42
C THR A 157 12.46 10.34 -6.89
N PHE A 158 11.56 9.71 -7.66
CA PHE A 158 10.78 8.55 -7.20
C PHE A 158 11.58 7.25 -7.19
N THR A 159 12.68 7.16 -7.97
CA THR A 159 13.59 6.00 -7.95
C THR A 159 14.56 5.99 -6.77
N LYS A 160 14.56 7.02 -5.90
CA LYS A 160 15.31 6.99 -4.65
C LYS A 160 14.68 6.01 -3.66
N SER A 161 15.50 5.32 -2.89
CA SER A 161 15.05 4.38 -1.85
C SER A 161 14.60 5.06 -0.56
N THR A 162 14.61 6.38 -0.49
CA THR A 162 14.08 7.16 0.61
C THR A 162 13.13 8.23 0.06
N TRP A 163 11.91 8.26 0.60
CA TRP A 163 10.90 9.24 0.25
C TRP A 163 10.58 10.11 1.48
N ASP A 164 10.66 11.43 1.31
CA ASP A 164 10.39 12.41 2.35
C ASP A 164 9.15 13.21 1.98
N PHE A 165 8.02 12.90 2.61
CA PHE A 165 6.79 13.67 2.53
C PHE A 165 5.87 13.37 3.73
N PRO A 166 5.01 14.33 4.17
CA PRO A 166 4.18 14.17 5.35
C PRO A 166 3.10 13.11 5.17
N ALA A 167 2.69 12.50 6.28
CA ALA A 167 1.51 11.65 6.33
C ALA A 167 0.23 12.50 6.16
N GLU A 168 -0.86 11.85 5.73
CA GLU A 168 -2.17 12.49 5.67
C GLU A 168 -2.78 12.61 7.08
N SER A 169 -3.56 13.66 7.31
CA SER A 169 -4.25 13.85 8.59
C SER A 169 -5.48 12.94 8.69
N ALA A 170 -5.50 12.05 9.68
CA ALA A 170 -6.63 11.17 9.97
C ALA A 170 -7.94 11.94 10.16
N THR A 171 -7.89 13.06 10.89
CA THR A 171 -9.06 13.92 11.17
C THR A 171 -9.63 14.57 9.90
N ARG A 172 -8.79 14.79 8.88
CA ARG A 172 -9.18 15.48 7.65
C ARG A 172 -9.95 14.58 6.69
N VAL A 173 -9.69 13.28 6.73
CA VAL A 173 -10.22 12.34 5.73
C VAL A 173 -11.14 11.27 6.31
N GLY A 174 -11.40 11.28 7.63
CA GLY A 174 -12.35 10.35 8.28
C GLY A 174 -11.88 8.90 8.32
N HIS A 175 -10.55 8.66 8.27
CA HIS A 175 -9.95 7.32 8.35
C HIS A 175 -8.78 7.34 9.33
N PRO A 176 -8.63 6.34 10.21
CA PRO A 176 -7.65 6.37 11.30
C PRO A 176 -6.18 6.24 10.87
N ALA A 177 -5.91 5.76 9.67
CA ALA A 177 -4.53 5.61 9.15
C ALA A 177 -4.45 5.77 7.63
N PRO A 178 -4.83 6.95 7.06
CA PRO A 178 -4.74 7.15 5.62
C PRO A 178 -3.30 7.41 5.22
N PHE A 179 -2.79 6.74 4.20
CA PHE A 179 -1.59 7.23 3.53
C PHE A 179 -1.96 8.34 2.53
N PRO A 180 -1.06 9.31 2.27
CA PRO A 180 -1.33 10.40 1.35
C PRO A 180 -1.38 9.91 -0.10
N ILE A 181 -2.10 10.62 -0.97
CA ILE A 181 -2.21 10.32 -2.42
C ILE A 181 -0.83 10.24 -3.09
N GLU A 182 0.14 10.98 -2.59
CA GLU A 182 1.52 11.00 -3.08
C GLU A 182 2.17 9.60 -3.10
N LEU A 183 1.91 8.75 -2.11
CA LEU A 183 2.49 7.42 -2.04
C LEU A 183 2.05 6.53 -3.22
N PRO A 184 0.74 6.25 -3.42
CA PRO A 184 0.29 5.46 -4.55
C PRO A 184 0.56 6.16 -5.89
N TYR A 185 0.54 7.49 -5.96
CA TYR A 185 0.87 8.24 -7.17
C TYR A 185 2.30 7.91 -7.64
N ARG A 186 3.29 7.94 -6.76
CA ARG A 186 4.68 7.59 -7.10
C ARG A 186 4.81 6.15 -7.59
N CYS A 187 4.17 5.20 -6.90
CA CYS A 187 4.17 3.80 -7.33
C CYS A 187 3.52 3.63 -8.72
N ILE A 188 2.41 4.31 -8.97
CA ILE A 188 1.68 4.26 -10.23
C ILE A 188 2.53 4.82 -11.37
N GLN A 189 3.16 5.98 -11.18
CA GLN A 189 4.03 6.60 -12.18
C GLN A 189 5.26 5.74 -12.49
N LEU A 190 5.88 5.11 -11.48
CA LEU A 190 7.06 4.26 -11.66
C LEU A 190 6.76 2.94 -12.37
N TYR A 191 5.58 2.35 -12.16
CA TYR A 191 5.35 0.93 -12.46
C TYR A 191 4.19 0.65 -13.40
N THR A 192 3.50 1.67 -13.92
CA THR A 192 2.40 1.49 -14.88
C THR A 192 2.48 2.41 -16.08
N PHE A 193 1.92 1.95 -17.19
CA PHE A 193 1.62 2.79 -18.35
C PHE A 193 0.21 3.36 -18.25
N LYS A 194 -0.08 4.42 -18.99
CA LYS A 194 -1.42 5.03 -19.08
C LYS A 194 -2.47 3.99 -19.50
N GLY A 195 -3.64 4.04 -18.86
CA GLY A 195 -4.77 3.13 -19.13
C GLY A 195 -4.66 1.76 -18.44
N GLU A 196 -3.56 1.43 -17.78
CA GLU A 196 -3.40 0.16 -17.07
C GLU A 196 -4.18 0.09 -15.76
N VAL A 197 -4.39 -1.13 -15.24
CA VAL A 197 -5.21 -1.40 -14.06
C VAL A 197 -4.34 -1.44 -12.81
N VAL A 198 -4.73 -0.67 -11.80
CA VAL A 198 -4.16 -0.65 -10.44
C VAL A 198 -5.16 -1.29 -9.48
N LEU A 199 -4.69 -2.19 -8.63
CA LEU A 199 -5.48 -2.87 -7.60
C LEU A 199 -5.04 -2.45 -6.20
N ASP A 200 -6.01 -2.17 -5.34
CA ASP A 200 -5.81 -2.07 -3.90
C ASP A 200 -6.73 -3.06 -3.18
N PRO A 201 -6.19 -4.19 -2.66
CA PRO A 201 -6.97 -5.20 -1.95
C PRO A 201 -7.42 -4.79 -0.54
N PHE A 202 -6.95 -3.67 0.01
CA PHE A 202 -7.35 -3.10 1.29
C PHE A 202 -7.59 -1.60 1.13
N CYS A 203 -8.54 -1.26 0.28
CA CYS A 203 -8.62 0.05 -0.34
C CYS A 203 -9.11 1.16 0.62
N GLY A 204 -9.69 0.81 1.78
CA GLY A 204 -10.18 1.78 2.75
C GLY A 204 -11.07 2.84 2.10
N ILE A 205 -10.70 4.10 2.27
CA ILE A 205 -11.41 5.26 1.70
C ILE A 205 -10.98 5.63 0.26
N GLY A 206 -10.34 4.70 -0.48
CA GLY A 206 -10.10 4.82 -1.92
C GLY A 206 -8.92 5.70 -2.35
N THR A 207 -7.92 5.89 -1.52
CA THR A 207 -6.77 6.77 -1.84
C THR A 207 -5.99 6.30 -3.07
N THR A 208 -5.73 4.99 -3.20
CA THR A 208 -5.10 4.38 -4.38
C THR A 208 -5.96 4.54 -5.63
N CYS A 209 -7.29 4.37 -5.49
CA CYS A 209 -8.23 4.54 -6.61
C CYS A 209 -8.20 5.97 -7.17
N ILE A 210 -8.18 6.98 -6.28
CA ILE A 210 -8.07 8.39 -6.66
C ILE A 210 -6.73 8.67 -7.35
N ALA A 211 -5.63 8.14 -6.83
CA ALA A 211 -4.31 8.28 -7.45
C ALA A 211 -4.28 7.67 -8.86
N ALA A 212 -4.93 6.52 -9.06
CA ALA A 212 -5.06 5.86 -10.37
C ALA A 212 -5.82 6.75 -11.37
N ILE A 213 -6.98 7.30 -10.99
CA ILE A 213 -7.77 8.23 -11.82
C ILE A 213 -6.93 9.44 -12.22
N LYS A 214 -6.32 10.12 -11.25
CA LYS A 214 -5.46 11.31 -11.48
C LYS A 214 -4.30 11.04 -12.43
N SER A 215 -3.85 9.80 -12.47
CA SER A 215 -2.73 9.37 -13.32
C SER A 215 -3.18 8.81 -14.69
N GLY A 216 -4.48 8.80 -14.99
CA GLY A 216 -5.03 8.22 -16.21
C GLY A 216 -4.96 6.69 -16.25
N ARG A 217 -5.03 6.03 -15.07
CA ARG A 217 -5.11 4.57 -14.91
C ARG A 217 -6.51 4.16 -14.50
N GLN A 218 -6.82 2.89 -14.73
CA GLN A 218 -8.02 2.26 -14.20
C GLN A 218 -7.73 1.71 -12.80
N PHE A 219 -8.77 1.54 -11.99
CA PHE A 219 -8.62 0.99 -10.65
C PHE A 219 -9.57 -0.17 -10.37
N VAL A 220 -9.18 -1.00 -9.42
CA VAL A 220 -10.02 -1.94 -8.68
C VAL A 220 -9.68 -1.81 -7.21
N GLY A 221 -10.70 -1.77 -6.34
CA GLY A 221 -10.53 -1.75 -4.89
C GLY A 221 -11.40 -2.80 -4.23
N TYR A 222 -10.91 -3.38 -3.13
CA TYR A 222 -11.68 -4.22 -2.22
C TYR A 222 -11.65 -3.61 -0.82
N GLU A 223 -12.80 -3.58 -0.16
CA GLU A 223 -12.94 -3.08 1.21
C GLU A 223 -14.11 -3.80 1.88
N VAL A 224 -13.91 -4.30 3.09
CA VAL A 224 -14.95 -5.03 3.84
C VAL A 224 -15.88 -4.10 4.60
N ASN A 225 -15.39 -2.93 5.02
CA ASN A 225 -16.18 -1.97 5.76
C ASN A 225 -17.05 -1.14 4.82
N LYS A 226 -18.37 -1.30 4.94
CA LYS A 226 -19.36 -0.62 4.10
C LYS A 226 -19.28 0.91 4.19
N GLU A 227 -19.02 1.46 5.38
CA GLU A 227 -18.88 2.91 5.57
C GLU A 227 -17.69 3.46 4.83
N TYR A 228 -16.54 2.74 4.84
CA TYR A 228 -15.37 3.13 4.07
C TYR A 228 -15.62 3.05 2.57
N VAL A 229 -16.37 2.05 2.10
CA VAL A 229 -16.80 1.97 0.69
C VAL A 229 -17.65 3.16 0.29
N GLU A 230 -18.58 3.60 1.14
CA GLU A 230 -19.42 4.78 0.88
C GLU A 230 -18.58 6.06 0.82
N ILE A 231 -17.65 6.25 1.75
CA ILE A 231 -16.69 7.36 1.75
C ILE A 231 -15.82 7.32 0.48
N ALA A 232 -15.29 6.15 0.14
CA ALA A 232 -14.45 5.97 -1.05
C ALA A 232 -15.21 6.33 -2.33
N ASN A 233 -16.44 5.85 -2.50
CA ASN A 233 -17.29 6.19 -3.65
C ASN A 233 -17.55 7.70 -3.74
N SER A 234 -17.88 8.34 -2.61
CA SER A 234 -18.09 9.79 -2.57
C SER A 234 -16.84 10.55 -3.02
N ARG A 235 -15.67 10.17 -2.50
CA ARG A 235 -14.39 10.78 -2.86
C ARG A 235 -14.04 10.56 -4.35
N ILE A 236 -14.20 9.33 -4.84
CA ILE A 236 -13.93 8.97 -6.25
C ILE A 236 -14.81 9.77 -7.20
N ASN A 237 -16.10 9.91 -6.91
CA ASN A 237 -17.03 10.66 -7.74
C ASN A 237 -16.66 12.13 -7.92
N GLN A 238 -16.02 12.76 -6.93
CA GLN A 238 -15.53 14.14 -7.03
C GLN A 238 -14.43 14.30 -8.11
N TYR A 239 -13.71 13.22 -8.43
CA TYR A 239 -12.64 13.23 -9.44
C TYR A 239 -13.10 12.75 -10.83
N HIS A 240 -14.30 12.18 -10.95
CA HIS A 240 -14.90 11.83 -12.25
C HIS A 240 -15.66 13.00 -12.90
N GLN A 241 -15.90 14.09 -12.18
CA GLN A 241 -16.65 15.27 -12.68
C GLN A 241 -15.73 16.36 -13.23
N VAL A 242 -14.44 16.11 -13.30
CA VAL A 242 -13.41 16.97 -13.89
C VAL A 242 -12.77 16.23 -15.07
#